data_25843bd448bef021d0f653b60bdd053d
#
_entry.id   25843bd448bef021d0f653b60bdd053d
#
_cell.length_a   1.000
_cell.length_b   1.000
_cell.length_c   1.000
_cell.angle_alpha   90.00
_cell.angle_beta   90.00
_cell.angle_gamma   90.00
#
_symmetry.space_group_name_H-M   'P 1'
#
loop_
_entity.id
_entity.type
_entity.pdbx_description
1 polymer ?
#
loop_
_entity_poly.entity_id
_entity_poly.type
_entity_poly.pdbx_seq_one_letter_code
_entity_poly.pdbx_strand_id
1 'polypeptide(L)'
;RSYDVPPPALETDDPRFPGNEKKYSCFSKDAMPLTECLKDTVARFLPFWHDMVVPSIKTGKNAIIAAHGNSLRALVKYLDNISDSDIVELNIPTGVPLVYELDEDLKPIKHYYLGDQQEIEKQMQAVANQAKTKK
;
A
#
# COMPACT_ATOMS: atom_id res chain seq x y z
N ARG A 1 4.65 -4.24 13.80
CA ARG A 1 4.89 -3.81 12.40
C ARG A 1 6.39 -3.61 12.19
N SER A 2 6.88 -3.96 11.02
CA SER A 2 8.24 -3.70 10.56
C SER A 2 8.19 -3.29 9.09
N TYR A 3 9.22 -2.57 8.62
CA TYR A 3 9.35 -2.24 7.20
C TYR A 3 9.88 -3.42 6.39
N ASP A 4 10.89 -4.11 6.89
CA ASP A 4 11.70 -5.11 6.16
C ASP A 4 11.63 -6.53 6.74
N VAL A 5 10.89 -6.75 7.85
CA VAL A 5 10.68 -8.08 8.39
C VAL A 5 9.29 -8.58 7.98
N PRO A 6 9.21 -9.59 7.09
CA PRO A 6 7.94 -10.16 6.68
C PRO A 6 7.31 -11.01 7.80
N PRO A 7 5.99 -11.21 7.79
CA PRO A 7 5.37 -12.23 8.62
C PRO A 7 5.86 -13.64 8.25
N PRO A 8 5.62 -14.64 9.11
CA PRO A 8 5.97 -16.04 8.77
C PRO A 8 5.40 -16.44 7.42
N ALA A 9 6.24 -17.09 6.60
CA ALA A 9 5.82 -17.55 5.29
C ALA A 9 4.70 -18.59 5.40
N LEU A 10 3.78 -18.59 4.43
CA LEU A 10 2.78 -19.64 4.29
C LEU A 10 3.45 -20.90 3.72
N GLU A 11 3.03 -22.06 4.20
CA GLU A 11 3.35 -23.33 3.54
C GLU A 11 2.47 -23.47 2.27
N THR A 12 2.97 -24.19 1.27
CA THR A 12 2.25 -24.37 0.00
C THR A 12 0.99 -25.24 0.11
N ASP A 13 0.84 -25.98 1.20
CA ASP A 13 -0.34 -26.76 1.57
C ASP A 13 -1.32 -25.99 2.49
N ASP A 14 -0.97 -24.79 2.93
CA ASP A 14 -1.87 -23.94 3.72
C ASP A 14 -3.12 -23.60 2.88
N PRO A 15 -4.34 -23.76 3.44
CA PRO A 15 -5.58 -23.40 2.73
C PRO A 15 -5.66 -21.96 2.24
N ARG A 16 -4.90 -21.07 2.87
CA ARG A 16 -4.82 -19.64 2.49
C ARG A 16 -3.81 -19.35 1.38
N PHE A 17 -3.04 -20.36 0.94
CA PHE A 17 -2.05 -20.15 -0.10
C PHE A 17 -2.73 -19.77 -1.43
N PRO A 18 -2.43 -18.60 -2.01
CA PRO A 18 -3.11 -18.09 -3.22
C PRO A 18 -3.01 -19.03 -4.41
N GLY A 19 -1.93 -19.82 -4.52
CA GLY A 19 -1.74 -20.81 -5.58
C GLY A 19 -2.77 -21.93 -5.62
N ASN A 20 -3.60 -22.09 -4.56
CA ASN A 20 -4.71 -23.04 -4.53
C ASN A 20 -6.00 -22.47 -5.16
N GLU A 21 -6.04 -21.16 -5.46
CA GLU A 21 -7.20 -20.52 -6.06
C GLU A 21 -7.17 -20.66 -7.60
N LYS A 22 -8.32 -21.08 -8.17
CA LYS A 22 -8.48 -21.29 -9.63
C LYS A 22 -8.05 -20.07 -10.47
N LYS A 23 -8.27 -18.85 -9.99
CA LYS A 23 -7.90 -17.62 -10.71
C LYS A 23 -6.39 -17.46 -10.94
N TYR A 24 -5.55 -18.15 -10.15
CA TYR A 24 -4.11 -18.12 -10.25
C TYR A 24 -3.51 -19.39 -10.88
N SER A 25 -4.34 -20.33 -11.36
CA SER A 25 -3.89 -21.62 -11.92
C SER A 25 -2.99 -21.52 -13.15
N CYS A 26 -2.96 -20.34 -13.82
CA CYS A 26 -2.06 -20.08 -14.95
C CYS A 26 -0.63 -19.72 -14.53
N PHE A 27 -0.40 -19.45 -13.26
CA PHE A 27 0.93 -19.12 -12.73
C PHE A 27 1.59 -20.35 -12.11
N SER A 28 2.92 -20.42 -12.20
CA SER A 28 3.66 -21.43 -11.46
C SER A 28 3.55 -21.14 -9.95
N LYS A 29 3.58 -22.20 -9.13
CA LYS A 29 3.52 -22.03 -7.66
C LYS A 29 4.71 -21.22 -7.14
N ASP A 30 5.87 -21.33 -7.76
CA ASP A 30 7.08 -20.59 -7.40
C ASP A 30 6.99 -19.08 -7.69
N ALA A 31 6.04 -18.66 -8.53
CA ALA A 31 5.77 -17.25 -8.79
C ALA A 31 4.85 -16.61 -7.73
N MET A 32 4.28 -17.44 -6.82
CA MET A 32 3.40 -16.94 -5.77
C MET A 32 4.19 -16.56 -4.54
N PRO A 33 4.06 -15.30 -4.04
CA PRO A 33 4.72 -14.92 -2.79
C PRO A 33 4.10 -15.68 -1.60
N LEU A 34 4.95 -16.27 -0.77
CA LEU A 34 4.55 -16.93 0.47
C LEU A 34 4.42 -15.95 1.63
N THR A 35 5.10 -14.83 1.53
CA THR A 35 5.09 -13.75 2.51
C THR A 35 5.55 -12.45 1.84
N GLU A 36 5.24 -11.32 2.42
CA GLU A 36 5.64 -10.00 1.91
C GLU A 36 5.76 -9.02 3.08
N CYS A 37 6.86 -8.29 3.15
CA CYS A 37 6.98 -7.11 4.00
C CYS A 37 6.66 -5.82 3.20
N LEU A 38 6.62 -4.68 3.87
CA LEU A 38 6.33 -3.42 3.20
C LEU A 38 7.41 -3.02 2.19
N LYS A 39 8.68 -3.37 2.43
CA LYS A 39 9.79 -3.16 1.50
C LYS A 39 9.56 -3.90 0.18
N ASP A 40 9.09 -5.15 0.24
CA ASP A 40 8.75 -5.93 -0.95
C ASP A 40 7.56 -5.30 -1.69
N THR A 41 6.57 -4.83 -0.93
CA THR A 41 5.42 -4.11 -1.49
C THR A 41 5.87 -2.84 -2.23
N VAL A 42 6.80 -2.06 -1.68
CA VAL A 42 7.38 -0.89 -2.36
C VAL A 42 8.06 -1.31 -3.67
N ALA A 43 8.90 -2.34 -3.61
CA ALA A 43 9.67 -2.80 -4.78
C ALA A 43 8.76 -3.24 -5.95
N ARG A 44 7.66 -3.93 -5.66
CA ARG A 44 6.71 -4.38 -6.70
C ARG A 44 5.71 -3.33 -7.15
N PHE A 45 5.42 -2.31 -6.31
CA PHE A 45 4.44 -1.26 -6.62
C PHE A 45 5.05 -0.14 -7.47
N LEU A 46 6.30 0.25 -7.23
CA LEU A 46 6.93 1.37 -7.94
C LEU A 46 7.02 1.19 -9.45
N PRO A 47 7.30 0.00 -10.02
CA PRO A 47 7.21 -0.21 -11.47
C PRO A 47 5.82 0.14 -12.03
N PHE A 48 4.74 -0.29 -11.36
CA PHE A 48 3.37 0.08 -11.77
C PHE A 48 3.15 1.59 -11.71
N TRP A 49 3.63 2.27 -10.66
CA TRP A 49 3.56 3.72 -10.56
C TRP A 49 4.25 4.39 -11.74
N HIS A 50 5.50 4.03 -12.02
CA HIS A 50 6.30 4.68 -13.08
C HIS A 50 5.82 4.34 -14.49
N ASP A 51 5.42 3.10 -14.74
CA ASP A 51 5.14 2.62 -16.09
C ASP A 51 3.67 2.86 -16.50
N MET A 52 2.75 2.94 -15.54
CA MET A 52 1.31 3.04 -15.83
C MET A 52 0.69 4.35 -15.34
N VAL A 53 0.93 4.72 -14.08
CA VAL A 53 0.25 5.87 -13.46
C VAL A 53 0.88 7.19 -13.91
N VAL A 54 2.20 7.29 -13.83
CA VAL A 54 2.96 8.50 -14.22
C VAL A 54 2.66 8.93 -15.66
N PRO A 55 2.70 8.06 -16.68
CA PRO A 55 2.35 8.45 -18.04
C PRO A 55 0.91 8.98 -18.16
N SER A 56 -0.03 8.38 -17.43
CA SER A 56 -1.42 8.84 -17.43
C SER A 56 -1.56 10.24 -16.85
N ILE A 57 -0.90 10.53 -15.73
CA ILE A 57 -0.89 11.87 -15.12
C ILE A 57 -0.25 12.89 -16.06
N LYS A 58 0.88 12.55 -16.68
CA LYS A 58 1.58 13.43 -17.63
C LYS A 58 0.76 13.80 -18.88
N THR A 59 -0.26 13.01 -19.21
CA THR A 59 -1.24 13.38 -20.25
C THR A 59 -2.37 14.27 -19.76
N GLY A 60 -2.28 14.81 -18.54
CA GLY A 60 -3.28 15.69 -17.94
C GLY A 60 -4.48 14.97 -17.32
N LYS A 61 -4.39 13.65 -17.08
CA LYS A 61 -5.46 12.89 -16.45
C LYS A 61 -5.31 12.89 -14.93
N ASN A 62 -6.45 12.92 -14.23
CA ASN A 62 -6.48 12.59 -12.81
C ASN A 62 -6.50 11.07 -12.64
N ALA A 63 -5.67 10.54 -11.76
CA ALA A 63 -5.61 9.11 -11.46
C ALA A 63 -6.31 8.82 -10.12
N ILE A 64 -7.15 7.79 -10.10
CA ILE A 64 -7.70 7.22 -8.86
C ILE A 64 -7.07 5.83 -8.66
N ILE A 65 -6.45 5.62 -7.51
CA ILE A 65 -5.82 4.36 -7.15
C ILE A 65 -6.59 3.75 -5.98
N ALA A 66 -7.35 2.69 -6.24
CA ALA A 66 -8.00 1.90 -5.22
C ALA A 66 -7.18 0.62 -4.99
N ALA A 67 -6.59 0.49 -3.80
CA ALA A 67 -5.68 -0.61 -3.51
C ALA A 67 -5.68 -0.99 -2.01
N HIS A 68 -5.03 -2.11 -1.70
CA HIS A 68 -4.79 -2.52 -0.33
C HIS A 68 -3.96 -1.46 0.42
N GLY A 69 -4.22 -1.30 1.73
CA GLY A 69 -3.55 -0.31 2.56
C GLY A 69 -2.02 -0.36 2.49
N ASN A 70 -1.40 -1.55 2.38
CA ASN A 70 0.06 -1.65 2.24
C ASN A 70 0.57 -1.12 0.89
N SER A 71 -0.17 -1.32 -0.20
CA SER A 71 0.17 -0.74 -1.50
C SER A 71 0.07 0.78 -1.48
N LEU A 72 -0.96 1.33 -0.82
CA LEU A 72 -1.11 2.78 -0.63
C LEU A 72 0.00 3.33 0.27
N ARG A 73 0.36 2.64 1.36
CA ARG A 73 1.49 3.01 2.23
C ARG A 73 2.82 3.02 1.47
N ALA A 74 3.02 2.07 0.55
CA ALA A 74 4.20 2.02 -0.31
C ALA A 74 4.30 3.27 -1.20
N LEU A 75 3.18 3.70 -1.80
CA LEU A 75 3.13 4.91 -2.62
C LEU A 75 3.35 6.18 -1.77
N VAL A 76 2.68 6.30 -0.63
CA VAL A 76 2.85 7.43 0.30
C VAL A 76 4.30 7.53 0.78
N LYS A 77 4.92 6.38 1.16
CA LYS A 77 6.34 6.35 1.52
C LYS A 77 7.23 6.92 0.43
N TYR A 78 6.96 6.56 -0.81
CA TYR A 78 7.73 7.04 -1.97
C TYR A 78 7.50 8.54 -2.22
N LEU A 79 6.25 8.99 -2.26
CA LEU A 79 5.90 10.38 -2.58
C LEU A 79 6.40 11.35 -1.51
N ASP A 80 6.20 11.02 -0.23
CA ASP A 80 6.57 11.90 0.89
C ASP A 80 7.98 11.63 1.42
N ASN A 81 8.73 10.73 0.79
CA ASN A 81 10.09 10.33 1.21
C ASN A 81 10.17 9.95 2.71
N ILE A 82 9.17 9.20 3.17
CA ILE A 82 9.10 8.76 4.57
C ILE A 82 10.21 7.75 4.87
N SER A 83 10.86 7.88 6.02
CA SER A 83 11.91 6.95 6.45
C SER A 83 11.38 5.54 6.69
N ASP A 84 12.27 4.55 6.74
CA ASP A 84 11.92 3.14 7.03
C ASP A 84 11.37 2.97 8.45
N SER A 85 11.82 3.79 9.40
CA SER A 85 11.31 3.82 10.77
C SER A 85 9.91 4.45 10.85
N ASP A 86 9.70 5.56 10.16
CA ASP A 86 8.47 6.35 10.31
C ASP A 86 7.29 5.74 9.56
N ILE A 87 7.54 5.05 8.44
CA ILE A 87 6.46 4.39 7.68
C ILE A 87 5.72 3.32 8.50
N VAL A 88 6.34 2.80 9.54
CA VAL A 88 5.72 1.80 10.43
C VAL A 88 4.52 2.37 11.16
N GLU A 89 4.57 3.65 11.49
CA GLU A 89 3.52 4.37 12.23
C GLU A 89 2.39 4.90 11.32
N LEU A 90 2.61 4.95 10.00
CA LEU A 90 1.60 5.46 9.08
C LEU A 90 0.37 4.55 9.03
N ASN A 91 -0.78 5.13 9.28
CA ASN A 91 -2.09 4.48 9.15
C ASN A 91 -2.93 5.23 8.13
N ILE A 92 -3.43 4.50 7.14
CA ILE A 92 -4.33 5.04 6.10
C ILE A 92 -5.74 4.55 6.43
N PRO A 93 -6.72 5.45 6.63
CA PRO A 93 -8.10 5.07 6.92
C PRO A 93 -8.74 4.38 5.71
N THR A 94 -9.57 3.38 5.95
CA THR A 94 -10.27 2.66 4.88
C THR A 94 -11.44 3.47 4.36
N GLY A 95 -11.58 3.58 3.04
CA GLY A 95 -12.73 4.23 2.40
C GLY A 95 -12.69 5.77 2.43
N VAL A 96 -11.60 6.37 2.92
CA VAL A 96 -11.40 7.82 2.89
C VAL A 96 -10.41 8.17 1.79
N PRO A 97 -10.79 9.00 0.79
CA PRO A 97 -9.86 9.40 -0.26
C PRO A 97 -8.72 10.26 0.30
N LEU A 98 -7.48 9.90 -0.04
CA LEU A 98 -6.28 10.71 0.17
C LEU A 98 -5.93 11.37 -1.17
N VAL A 99 -5.94 12.69 -1.21
CA VAL A 99 -5.63 13.48 -2.40
C VAL A 99 -4.18 13.92 -2.34
N TYR A 100 -3.46 13.76 -3.46
CA TYR A 100 -2.15 14.36 -3.71
C TYR A 100 -2.26 15.38 -4.83
N GLU A 101 -1.77 16.58 -4.60
CA GLU A 101 -1.49 17.55 -5.64
C GLU A 101 0.01 17.51 -5.93
N LEU A 102 0.35 17.23 -7.18
CA LEU A 102 1.73 17.03 -7.62
C LEU A 102 2.17 18.16 -8.54
N ASP A 103 3.45 18.51 -8.51
CA ASP A 103 4.06 19.41 -9.47
C ASP A 103 4.36 18.71 -10.81
N GLU A 104 4.99 19.44 -11.74
CA GLU A 104 5.35 18.94 -13.07
C GLU A 104 6.37 17.80 -13.01
N ASP A 105 7.18 17.73 -11.95
CA ASP A 105 8.14 16.68 -11.67
C ASP A 105 7.51 15.51 -10.88
N LEU A 106 6.19 15.55 -10.62
CA LEU A 106 5.42 14.58 -9.83
C LEU A 106 5.84 14.52 -8.37
N LYS A 107 6.38 15.61 -7.85
CA LYS A 107 6.64 15.76 -6.42
C LYS A 107 5.41 16.31 -5.71
N PRO A 108 5.11 15.84 -4.49
CA PRO A 108 3.98 16.35 -3.73
C PRO A 108 4.12 17.85 -3.42
N ILE A 109 3.13 18.64 -3.83
CA ILE A 109 2.94 20.01 -3.37
C ILE A 109 2.23 20.00 -2.02
N LYS A 110 1.18 19.20 -1.92
CA LYS A 110 0.42 18.93 -0.70
C LYS A 110 -0.38 17.66 -0.82
N HIS A 111 -0.78 17.11 0.32
CA HIS A 111 -1.78 16.04 0.37
C HIS A 111 -2.78 16.29 1.50
N TYR A 112 -3.98 15.72 1.39
CA TYR A 112 -5.03 15.85 2.38
C TYR A 112 -6.10 14.76 2.19
N TYR A 113 -6.77 14.41 3.29
CA TYR A 113 -7.92 13.51 3.24
C TYR A 113 -9.21 14.28 2.93
N LEU A 114 -10.10 13.67 2.14
CA LEU A 114 -11.45 14.19 1.89
C LEU A 114 -12.42 13.61 2.91
N GLY A 115 -13.06 14.47 3.69
CA GLY A 115 -14.09 14.07 4.66
C GLY A 115 -14.04 14.89 5.95
N ASP A 116 -14.85 14.47 6.92
CA ASP A 116 -14.86 15.06 8.26
C ASP A 116 -13.59 14.67 9.03
N GLN A 117 -12.87 15.64 9.55
CA GLN A 117 -11.58 15.44 10.20
C GLN A 117 -11.67 14.55 11.44
N GLN A 118 -12.75 14.69 12.22
CA GLN A 118 -12.92 13.89 13.44
C GLN A 118 -13.20 12.41 13.11
N GLU A 119 -13.97 12.18 12.05
CA GLU A 119 -14.24 10.81 11.59
C GLU A 119 -12.98 10.15 11.01
N ILE A 120 -12.18 10.91 10.26
CA ILE A 120 -10.89 10.44 9.72
C ILE A 120 -9.95 10.02 10.85
N GLU A 121 -9.82 10.85 11.90
CA GLU A 121 -8.97 10.54 13.06
C GLU A 121 -9.44 9.27 13.78
N LYS A 122 -10.74 9.07 13.96
CA LYS A 122 -11.30 7.83 14.55
C LYS A 122 -10.94 6.60 13.70
N GLN A 123 -11.06 6.71 12.37
CA GLN A 123 -10.75 5.59 11.49
C GLN A 123 -9.25 5.28 11.47
N MET A 124 -8.39 6.29 11.47
CA MET A 124 -6.94 6.11 11.59
C MET A 124 -6.59 5.40 12.91
N GLN A 125 -7.21 5.79 14.01
CA GLN A 125 -7.01 5.14 15.30
C GLN A 125 -7.52 3.69 15.32
N ALA A 126 -8.63 3.41 14.65
CA ALA A 126 -9.15 2.04 14.50
C ALA A 126 -8.16 1.15 13.73
N VAL A 127 -7.57 1.64 12.63
CA VAL A 127 -6.54 0.93 11.86
C VAL A 127 -5.29 0.69 12.71
N ALA A 128 -4.85 1.69 13.48
CA ALA A 128 -3.70 1.56 14.39
C ALA A 128 -3.93 0.46 15.44
N ASN A 129 -5.14 0.37 15.97
CA ASN A 129 -5.48 -0.61 17.00
C ASN A 129 -5.62 -2.04 16.46
N GLN A 130 -5.98 -2.23 15.19
CA GLN A 130 -5.99 -3.55 14.53
C GLN A 130 -4.61 -4.21 14.53
N ALA A 131 -3.54 -3.42 14.47
CA ALA A 131 -2.18 -3.91 14.46
C ALA A 131 -1.63 -4.25 15.87
N LYS A 132 -2.35 -3.87 16.93
CA LYS A 132 -1.99 -4.23 18.30
C LYS A 132 -2.61 -5.58 18.63
N THR A 133 -1.81 -6.64 18.58
CA THR A 133 -2.22 -7.96 19.04
C THR A 133 -2.67 -7.86 20.49
N LYS A 134 -3.91 -8.25 20.79
CA LYS A 134 -4.30 -8.47 22.19
C LYS A 134 -3.38 -9.54 22.75
N LYS A 135 -2.55 -9.18 23.71
CA LYS A 135 -1.83 -10.15 24.54
C LYS A 135 -2.81 -10.89 25.41
#